data_b8e2a98872acf3019f3dfb25d78304f1
#
_entry.id   b8e2a98872acf3019f3dfb25d78304f1
#
_cell.length_a   1.000
_cell.length_b   1.000
_cell.length_c   1.000
_cell.angle_alpha   90.00
_cell.angle_beta   90.00
_cell.angle_gamma   90.00
#
_symmetry.space_group_name_H-M   'P 1'
#
loop_
_entity.id
_entity.type
_entity.pdbx_description
1 polymer ?
#
loop_
_entity_poly.entity_id
_entity_poly.type
_entity_poly.pdbx_seq_one_letter_code
_entity_poly.pdbx_strand_id
1 'polypeptide(L)'
;LFIWVKRLANLAIYGFCILHASHLLGLHPAANNSLLKVLGLAVGLLLVMLVLQNRMAVAAWIRGDNDGFLLLMRRRFADVWHILTIVYVAVSYTVWALEIADGFEFVLRATVLTIAIVVIGRLIELFLRKGVQRAFTLGQELNTRLPGLEARANRYLPLIQSTARGVLYVLVLFAVLQAWG
;
A
#
# COMPACT_ATOMS: atom_id res chain seq x y z
N LEU A 1 19.10 0.27 0.86
CA LEU A 1 17.91 1.11 0.95
C LEU A 1 18.28 2.53 1.41
N PHE A 2 18.94 2.70 2.55
CA PHE A 2 19.25 4.00 3.16
C PHE A 2 20.04 4.95 2.22
N ILE A 3 21.04 4.44 1.50
CA ILE A 3 21.84 5.24 0.57
C ILE A 3 21.01 5.81 -0.59
N TRP A 4 20.09 5.02 -1.12
CA TRP A 4 19.23 5.43 -2.23
C TRP A 4 18.16 6.41 -1.80
N VAL A 5 17.56 6.22 -0.63
CA VAL A 5 16.61 7.18 -0.03
C VAL A 5 17.31 8.52 0.20
N LYS A 6 18.55 8.52 0.71
CA LYS A 6 19.36 9.73 0.88
C LYS A 6 19.67 10.43 -0.44
N ARG A 7 20.02 9.68 -1.49
CA ARG A 7 20.26 10.25 -2.84
C ARG A 7 19.01 10.89 -3.41
N LEU A 8 17.87 10.22 -3.27
CA LEU A 8 16.57 10.71 -3.74
C LEU A 8 16.15 11.98 -2.98
N ALA A 9 16.28 11.99 -1.66
CA ALA A 9 16.01 13.17 -0.84
C ALA A 9 16.94 14.34 -1.20
N ASN A 10 18.24 14.08 -1.36
CA ASN A 10 19.18 15.11 -1.75
C ASN A 10 18.87 15.67 -3.14
N LEU A 11 18.58 14.83 -4.15
CA LEU A 11 18.20 15.30 -5.48
C LEU A 11 16.94 16.16 -5.45
N ALA A 12 15.92 15.74 -4.71
CA ALA A 12 14.67 16.48 -4.58
C ALA A 12 14.89 17.84 -3.89
N ILE A 13 15.63 17.86 -2.78
CA ILE A 13 15.89 19.08 -2.01
C ILE A 13 16.76 20.05 -2.79
N TYR A 14 17.93 19.60 -3.27
CA TYR A 14 18.85 20.46 -4.02
C TYR A 14 18.26 20.90 -5.35
N GLY A 15 17.57 19.99 -6.07
CA GLY A 15 16.90 20.32 -7.33
C GLY A 15 15.82 21.37 -7.12
N PHE A 16 14.99 21.23 -6.07
CA PHE A 16 13.98 22.22 -5.73
C PHE A 16 14.59 23.56 -5.33
N CYS A 17 15.66 23.58 -4.52
CA CYS A 17 16.36 24.80 -4.13
C CYS A 17 16.96 25.53 -5.35
N ILE A 18 17.58 24.81 -6.26
CA ILE A 18 18.16 25.39 -7.50
C ILE A 18 17.05 25.99 -8.37
N LEU A 19 15.93 25.28 -8.55
CA LEU A 19 14.79 25.78 -9.31
C LEU A 19 14.16 27.02 -8.67
N HIS A 20 14.06 27.05 -7.35
CA HIS A 20 13.53 28.21 -6.65
C HIS A 20 14.48 29.42 -6.77
N ALA A 21 15.78 29.20 -6.65
CA ALA A 21 16.78 30.24 -6.85
C ALA A 21 16.78 30.77 -8.31
N SER A 22 16.65 29.89 -9.30
CA SER A 22 16.59 30.32 -10.72
C SER A 22 15.32 31.14 -11.03
N HIS A 23 14.21 30.82 -10.40
CA HIS A 23 12.98 31.64 -10.48
C HIS A 23 13.20 33.05 -9.91
N LEU A 24 13.89 33.16 -8.78
CA LEU A 24 14.22 34.48 -8.17
C LEU A 24 15.20 35.28 -9.00
N LEU A 25 16.05 34.62 -9.79
CA LEU A 25 17.01 35.25 -10.71
C LEU A 25 16.38 35.69 -12.04
N GLY A 26 15.04 35.55 -12.19
CA GLY A 26 14.32 36.05 -13.36
C GLY A 26 14.24 35.07 -14.54
N LEU A 27 14.42 33.78 -14.31
CA LEU A 27 14.23 32.79 -15.37
C LEU A 27 12.77 32.82 -15.86
N HIS A 28 12.60 32.75 -17.20
CA HIS A 28 11.26 32.76 -17.80
C HIS A 28 10.39 31.63 -17.26
N PRO A 29 9.10 31.87 -16.89
CA PRO A 29 8.24 30.87 -16.26
C PRO A 29 8.14 29.53 -17.03
N ALA A 30 8.10 29.59 -18.37
CA ALA A 30 8.06 28.38 -19.21
C ALA A 30 9.34 27.52 -19.07
N ALA A 31 10.52 28.15 -18.98
CA ALA A 31 11.77 27.45 -18.79
C ALA A 31 11.84 26.81 -17.40
N ASN A 32 11.39 27.52 -16.37
CA ASN A 32 11.33 27.00 -15.01
C ASN A 32 10.39 25.78 -14.91
N ASN A 33 9.22 25.84 -15.56
CA ASN A 33 8.28 24.71 -15.59
C ASN A 33 8.87 23.49 -16.31
N SER A 34 9.59 23.71 -17.42
CA SER A 34 10.27 22.63 -18.14
C SER A 34 11.37 21.97 -17.29
N LEU A 35 12.18 22.76 -16.59
CA LEU A 35 13.20 22.25 -15.67
C LEU A 35 12.58 21.45 -14.51
N LEU A 36 11.46 21.91 -13.98
CA LEU A 36 10.73 21.23 -12.93
C LEU A 36 10.20 19.87 -13.40
N LYS A 37 9.71 19.77 -14.65
CA LYS A 37 9.28 18.49 -15.26
C LYS A 37 10.47 17.54 -15.44
N VAL A 38 11.64 18.04 -15.87
CA VAL A 38 12.86 17.23 -15.98
C VAL A 38 13.32 16.71 -14.60
N LEU A 39 13.29 17.57 -13.59
CA LEU A 39 13.58 17.15 -12.21
C LEU A 39 12.62 16.08 -11.71
N GLY A 40 11.32 16.26 -11.95
CA GLY A 40 10.28 15.26 -11.63
C GLY A 40 10.54 13.92 -12.32
N LEU A 41 10.95 13.94 -13.60
CA LEU A 41 11.33 12.74 -14.33
C LEU A 41 12.53 12.04 -13.68
N ALA A 42 13.56 12.79 -13.32
CA ALA A 42 14.75 12.24 -12.67
C ALA A 42 14.39 11.59 -11.31
N VAL A 43 13.54 12.23 -10.50
CA VAL A 43 13.03 11.68 -9.25
C VAL A 43 12.21 10.41 -9.51
N GLY A 44 11.31 10.42 -10.50
CA GLY A 44 10.53 9.26 -10.91
C GLY A 44 11.39 8.07 -11.32
N LEU A 45 12.43 8.31 -12.14
CA LEU A 45 13.38 7.26 -12.55
C LEU A 45 14.16 6.69 -11.35
N LEU A 46 14.58 7.52 -10.41
CA LEU A 46 15.25 7.06 -9.18
C LEU A 46 14.29 6.24 -8.32
N LEU A 47 13.01 6.59 -8.22
CA LEU A 47 11.99 5.78 -7.54
C LEU A 47 11.83 4.42 -8.21
N VAL A 48 11.71 4.37 -9.53
CA VAL A 48 11.65 3.12 -10.28
C VAL A 48 12.89 2.26 -10.02
N MET A 49 14.07 2.85 -10.04
CA MET A 49 15.33 2.15 -9.75
C MET A 49 15.36 1.60 -8.32
N LEU A 50 14.89 2.37 -7.35
CA LEU A 50 14.75 1.94 -5.95
C LEU A 50 13.79 0.75 -5.81
N VAL A 51 12.66 0.78 -6.50
CA VAL A 51 11.68 -0.33 -6.53
C VAL A 51 12.30 -1.59 -7.11
N LEU A 52 12.99 -1.48 -8.26
CA LEU A 52 13.64 -2.61 -8.93
C LEU A 52 14.74 -3.22 -8.07
N GLN A 53 15.55 -2.40 -7.39
CA GLN A 53 16.63 -2.89 -6.53
C GLN A 53 16.11 -3.60 -5.27
N ASN A 54 14.98 -3.15 -4.73
CA ASN A 54 14.40 -3.71 -3.52
C ASN A 54 13.30 -4.74 -3.79
N ARG A 55 13.04 -5.10 -5.06
CA ARG A 55 11.94 -6.00 -5.44
C ARG A 55 11.93 -7.32 -4.67
N MET A 56 13.11 -7.93 -4.47
CA MET A 56 13.22 -9.22 -3.79
C MET A 56 13.00 -9.11 -2.28
N ALA A 57 13.53 -8.06 -1.65
CA ALA A 57 13.37 -7.83 -0.22
C ALA A 57 11.91 -7.56 0.15
N VAL A 58 11.22 -6.71 -0.63
CA VAL A 58 9.80 -6.42 -0.43
C VAL A 58 8.94 -7.63 -0.76
N ALA A 59 9.24 -8.37 -1.84
CA ALA A 59 8.54 -9.60 -2.16
C ALA A 59 8.67 -10.65 -1.05
N ALA A 60 9.85 -10.80 -0.45
CA ALA A 60 10.07 -11.69 0.70
C ALA A 60 9.24 -11.25 1.91
N TRP A 61 9.19 -9.94 2.19
CA TRP A 61 8.37 -9.38 3.26
C TRP A 61 6.86 -9.60 3.01
N ILE A 62 6.40 -9.40 1.78
CA ILE A 62 5.01 -9.67 1.37
C ILE A 62 4.68 -11.16 1.53
N ARG A 63 5.57 -12.08 1.14
CA ARG A 63 5.35 -13.53 1.23
C ARG A 63 5.13 -13.99 2.67
N GLY A 64 5.86 -13.46 3.66
CA GLY A 64 5.72 -13.77 5.10
C GLY A 64 5.64 -15.27 5.41
N ASP A 65 5.61 -15.60 6.68
CA ASP A 65 5.80 -16.98 7.20
C ASP A 65 4.47 -17.71 7.52
N ASN A 66 3.32 -17.17 7.12
CA ASN A 66 2.03 -17.73 7.51
C ASN A 66 1.44 -18.65 6.45
N ASP A 67 1.22 -19.91 6.80
CA ASP A 67 0.49 -20.90 6.01
C ASP A 67 -1.02 -20.61 6.02
N GLY A 68 -1.62 -20.48 4.85
CA GLY A 68 -3.06 -20.25 4.72
C GLY A 68 -3.54 -20.23 3.28
N PHE A 69 -4.86 -20.37 3.09
CA PHE A 69 -5.53 -20.35 1.78
C PHE A 69 -5.15 -19.14 0.90
N LEU A 70 -4.82 -18.00 1.50
CA LEU A 70 -4.39 -16.78 0.80
C LEU A 70 -2.92 -16.80 0.35
N LEU A 71 -2.19 -17.89 0.60
CA LEU A 71 -0.77 -18.00 0.25
C LEU A 71 -0.53 -17.84 -1.26
N LEU A 72 -1.40 -18.42 -2.09
CA LEU A 72 -1.29 -18.34 -3.55
C LEU A 72 -1.51 -16.90 -4.05
N MET A 73 -2.52 -16.20 -3.55
CA MET A 73 -2.75 -14.79 -3.91
C MET A 73 -1.61 -13.90 -3.43
N ARG A 74 -1.10 -14.13 -2.23
CA ARG A 74 -0.01 -13.38 -1.64
C ARG A 74 1.30 -13.59 -2.39
N ARG A 75 1.58 -14.81 -2.85
CA ARG A 75 2.73 -15.12 -3.70
C ARG A 75 2.62 -14.40 -5.04
N ARG A 76 1.46 -14.48 -5.72
CA ARG A 76 1.22 -13.76 -6.99
C ARG A 76 1.35 -12.26 -6.83
N PHE A 77 0.81 -11.70 -5.75
CA PHE A 77 0.93 -10.27 -5.47
C PHE A 77 2.40 -9.88 -5.21
N ALA A 78 3.16 -10.72 -4.47
CA ALA A 78 4.59 -10.50 -4.24
C ALA A 78 5.43 -10.54 -5.54
N ASP A 79 4.96 -11.23 -6.57
CA ASP A 79 5.66 -11.29 -7.86
C ASP A 79 5.34 -10.08 -8.76
N VAL A 80 4.17 -9.46 -8.60
CA VAL A 80 3.68 -8.39 -9.49
C VAL A 80 3.77 -6.99 -8.86
N TRP A 81 3.92 -6.87 -7.53
CA TRP A 81 3.87 -5.58 -6.82
C TRP A 81 4.79 -4.51 -7.43
N HIS A 82 6.01 -4.89 -7.86
CA HIS A 82 6.98 -3.95 -8.43
C HIS A 82 6.49 -3.38 -9.76
N ILE A 83 5.82 -4.19 -10.60
CA ILE A 83 5.24 -3.73 -11.87
C ILE A 83 4.13 -2.72 -11.58
N LEU A 84 3.23 -3.03 -10.64
CA LEU A 84 2.15 -2.13 -10.24
C LEU A 84 2.71 -0.79 -9.72
N THR A 85 3.76 -0.84 -8.91
CA THR A 85 4.39 0.38 -8.38
C THR A 85 5.06 1.20 -9.50
N ILE A 86 5.73 0.56 -10.46
CA ILE A 86 6.35 1.25 -11.60
C ILE A 86 5.27 1.92 -12.47
N VAL A 87 4.19 1.19 -12.79
CA VAL A 87 3.06 1.73 -13.55
C VAL A 87 2.44 2.92 -12.80
N TYR A 88 2.24 2.79 -11.48
CA TYR A 88 1.72 3.87 -10.65
C TYR A 88 2.60 5.12 -10.71
N VAL A 89 3.93 4.99 -10.56
CA VAL A 89 4.88 6.11 -10.66
C VAL A 89 4.84 6.74 -12.04
N ALA A 90 4.81 5.92 -13.11
CA ALA A 90 4.75 6.40 -14.49
C ALA A 90 3.45 7.17 -14.77
N VAL A 91 2.30 6.64 -14.36
CA VAL A 91 0.99 7.29 -14.54
C VAL A 91 0.94 8.61 -13.75
N SER A 92 1.36 8.59 -12.47
CA SER A 92 1.37 9.79 -11.63
C SER A 92 2.25 10.89 -12.23
N TYR A 93 3.43 10.54 -12.74
CA TYR A 93 4.30 11.48 -13.42
C TYR A 93 3.68 12.02 -14.71
N THR A 94 3.06 11.14 -15.52
CA THR A 94 2.43 11.53 -16.78
C THR A 94 1.27 12.50 -16.55
N VAL A 95 0.40 12.21 -15.60
CA VAL A 95 -0.73 13.08 -15.23
C VAL A 95 -0.25 14.45 -14.80
N TRP A 96 0.81 14.48 -13.97
CA TRP A 96 1.40 15.74 -13.51
C TRP A 96 2.13 16.50 -14.62
N ALA A 97 2.94 15.83 -15.45
CA ALA A 97 3.74 16.44 -16.50
C ALA A 97 2.87 17.00 -17.64
N LEU A 98 1.74 16.35 -17.94
CA LEU A 98 0.77 16.82 -18.95
C LEU A 98 -0.19 17.87 -18.41
N GLU A 99 -0.06 18.26 -17.13
CA GLU A 99 -0.94 19.27 -16.49
C GLU A 99 -2.43 18.96 -16.67
N ILE A 100 -2.79 17.67 -16.57
CA ILE A 100 -4.19 17.25 -16.67
C ILE A 100 -4.96 17.88 -15.51
N ALA A 101 -5.99 18.67 -15.84
CA ALA A 101 -6.81 19.35 -14.85
C ALA A 101 -7.33 18.35 -13.81
N ASP A 102 -7.12 18.67 -12.53
CA ASP A 102 -7.51 17.87 -11.36
C ASP A 102 -6.92 16.45 -11.30
N GLY A 103 -6.19 16.01 -12.33
CA GLY A 103 -5.67 14.66 -12.43
C GLY A 103 -4.68 14.31 -11.33
N PHE A 104 -3.76 15.23 -11.00
CA PHE A 104 -2.80 15.02 -9.93
C PHE A 104 -3.47 15.00 -8.54
N GLU A 105 -4.41 15.90 -8.30
CA GLU A 105 -5.19 15.93 -7.07
C GLU A 105 -6.01 14.65 -6.89
N PHE A 106 -6.65 14.18 -7.97
CA PHE A 106 -7.36 12.89 -7.99
C PHE A 106 -6.45 11.72 -7.60
N VAL A 107 -5.28 11.59 -8.25
CA VAL A 107 -4.33 10.51 -7.95
C VAL A 107 -3.86 10.58 -6.51
N LEU A 108 -3.54 11.76 -6.00
CA LEU A 108 -3.10 11.97 -4.63
C LEU A 108 -4.20 11.62 -3.62
N ARG A 109 -5.41 12.10 -3.85
CA ARG A 109 -6.60 11.79 -3.02
C ARG A 109 -6.90 10.29 -3.02
N ALA A 110 -6.97 9.66 -4.19
CA ALA A 110 -7.21 8.23 -4.33
C ALA A 110 -6.14 7.40 -3.61
N THR A 111 -4.87 7.82 -3.68
CA THR A 111 -3.76 7.16 -2.97
C THR A 111 -3.91 7.25 -1.45
N VAL A 112 -4.16 8.45 -0.92
CA VAL A 112 -4.36 8.66 0.52
C VAL A 112 -5.54 7.84 1.03
N LEU A 113 -6.67 7.85 0.30
CA LEU A 113 -7.84 7.03 0.62
C LEU A 113 -7.51 5.54 0.59
N THR A 114 -6.78 5.07 -0.41
CA THR A 114 -6.36 3.65 -0.50
C THR A 114 -5.52 3.24 0.70
N ILE A 115 -4.54 4.06 1.09
CA ILE A 115 -3.72 3.80 2.28
C ILE A 115 -4.60 3.75 3.54
N ALA A 116 -5.50 4.70 3.72
CA ALA A 116 -6.42 4.75 4.86
C ALA A 116 -7.31 3.49 4.91
N ILE A 117 -7.92 3.10 3.79
CA ILE A 117 -8.77 1.90 3.67
C ILE A 117 -7.99 0.64 4.04
N VAL A 118 -6.76 0.49 3.53
CA VAL A 118 -5.91 -0.67 3.82
C VAL A 118 -5.51 -0.71 5.30
N VAL A 119 -5.15 0.43 5.89
CA VAL A 119 -4.81 0.51 7.31
C VAL A 119 -6.02 0.16 8.18
N ILE A 120 -7.20 0.71 7.89
CA ILE A 120 -8.44 0.41 8.61
C ILE A 120 -8.78 -1.08 8.46
N GLY A 121 -8.70 -1.64 7.26
CA GLY A 121 -8.91 -3.06 7.01
C GLY A 121 -7.98 -3.95 7.85
N ARG A 122 -6.72 -3.58 7.97
CA ARG A 122 -5.73 -4.26 8.83
C ARG A 122 -6.07 -4.17 10.31
N LEU A 123 -6.51 -3.01 10.77
CA LEU A 123 -6.95 -2.84 12.16
C LEU A 123 -8.16 -3.73 12.46
N ILE A 124 -9.17 -3.73 11.59
CA ILE A 124 -10.34 -4.60 11.73
C ILE A 124 -9.92 -6.08 11.74
N GLU A 125 -9.02 -6.51 10.86
CA GLU A 125 -8.49 -7.89 10.87
C GLU A 125 -7.83 -8.24 12.20
N LEU A 126 -7.02 -7.34 12.76
CA LEU A 126 -6.37 -7.53 14.07
C LEU A 126 -7.41 -7.64 15.22
N PHE A 127 -8.45 -6.80 15.19
CA PHE A 127 -9.54 -6.87 16.18
C PHE A 127 -10.33 -8.17 16.06
N LEU A 128 -10.65 -8.61 14.84
CA LEU A 128 -11.32 -9.88 14.61
C LEU A 128 -10.51 -11.06 15.16
N ARG A 129 -9.20 -11.09 14.90
CA ARG A 129 -8.29 -12.13 15.43
C ARG A 129 -8.29 -12.15 16.97
N LYS A 130 -8.13 -10.98 17.60
CA LYS A 130 -8.13 -10.85 19.05
C LYS A 130 -9.48 -11.18 19.68
N GLY A 131 -10.57 -10.75 19.06
CA GLY A 131 -11.93 -11.03 19.53
C GLY A 131 -12.24 -12.53 19.55
N VAL A 132 -11.86 -13.22 18.48
CA VAL A 132 -12.02 -14.67 18.42
C VAL A 132 -11.15 -15.39 19.46
N GLN A 133 -9.91 -14.99 19.64
CA GLN A 133 -9.02 -15.56 20.67
C GLN A 133 -9.59 -15.37 22.09
N ARG A 134 -10.12 -14.17 22.40
CA ARG A 134 -10.75 -13.91 23.71
C ARG A 134 -12.03 -14.70 23.92
N ALA A 135 -12.85 -14.88 22.88
CA ALA A 135 -14.04 -15.72 22.97
C ALA A 135 -13.70 -17.18 23.31
N PHE A 136 -12.51 -17.66 22.87
CA PHE A 136 -12.03 -19.00 23.20
C PHE A 136 -11.58 -19.14 24.65
N THR A 137 -10.84 -18.18 25.19
CA THR A 137 -10.38 -18.23 26.58
C THR A 137 -11.58 -18.19 27.57
N LEU A 138 -12.61 -17.42 27.26
CA LEU A 138 -13.86 -17.39 28.04
C LEU A 138 -14.67 -18.67 27.87
N GLY A 139 -14.63 -19.30 26.69
CA GLY A 139 -15.26 -20.59 26.44
C GLY A 139 -14.64 -21.74 27.26
N GLN A 140 -13.33 -21.71 27.50
CA GLN A 140 -12.64 -22.71 28.35
C GLN A 140 -13.09 -22.67 29.82
N GLU A 141 -13.39 -21.49 30.35
CA GLU A 141 -13.94 -21.38 31.72
C GLU A 141 -15.40 -21.91 31.84
N LEU A 142 -16.17 -21.81 30.76
CA LEU A 142 -17.54 -22.35 30.69
C LEU A 142 -17.58 -23.86 30.41
N ASN A 143 -16.47 -24.45 29.96
CA ASN A 143 -16.36 -25.83 29.52
C ASN A 143 -16.46 -26.86 30.69
N THR A 144 -16.23 -26.43 31.92
CA THR A 144 -16.44 -27.28 33.12
C THR A 144 -17.90 -27.68 33.31
N ARG A 145 -18.87 -27.10 32.59
CA ARG A 145 -20.30 -27.34 32.78
C ARG A 145 -21.02 -28.05 31.63
N LEU A 146 -20.45 -28.11 30.39
CA LEU A 146 -21.11 -28.72 29.23
C LEU A 146 -20.12 -29.39 28.25
N PRO A 147 -19.70 -30.64 28.51
CA PRO A 147 -18.83 -31.40 27.62
C PRO A 147 -19.61 -31.85 26.37
N GLY A 148 -19.41 -31.24 25.25
CA GLY A 148 -20.05 -31.60 23.96
C GLY A 148 -20.23 -30.43 22.99
N LEU A 149 -20.24 -29.20 23.46
CA LEU A 149 -20.31 -28.01 22.63
C LEU A 149 -18.93 -27.65 22.00
N GLU A 150 -17.86 -28.07 22.67
CA GLU A 150 -16.46 -27.78 22.27
C GLU A 150 -16.10 -28.43 20.94
N ALA A 151 -16.46 -29.67 20.71
CA ALA A 151 -16.17 -30.40 19.48
C ALA A 151 -16.86 -29.77 18.24
N ARG A 152 -18.06 -29.20 18.44
CA ARG A 152 -18.79 -28.48 17.38
C ARG A 152 -18.27 -27.09 17.19
N ALA A 153 -18.01 -26.34 18.26
CA ALA A 153 -17.45 -24.99 18.18
C ALA A 153 -16.07 -24.97 17.47
N ASN A 154 -15.17 -25.88 17.84
CA ASN A 154 -13.84 -26.01 17.23
C ASN A 154 -13.87 -26.35 15.74
N ARG A 155 -14.92 -27.00 15.24
CA ARG A 155 -15.08 -27.32 13.81
C ARG A 155 -15.56 -26.11 13.00
N TYR A 156 -16.46 -25.29 13.54
CA TYR A 156 -17.09 -24.20 12.81
C TYR A 156 -16.32 -22.87 12.91
N LEU A 157 -15.55 -22.68 13.98
CA LEU A 157 -14.84 -21.44 14.22
C LEU A 157 -13.79 -21.08 13.16
N PRO A 158 -12.94 -22.02 12.68
CA PRO A 158 -12.01 -21.72 11.57
C PRO A 158 -12.75 -21.30 10.29
N LEU A 159 -13.91 -21.92 10.04
CA LEU A 159 -14.78 -21.57 8.91
C LEU A 159 -15.32 -20.14 9.02
N ILE A 160 -15.91 -19.79 10.18
CA ILE A 160 -16.43 -18.45 10.44
C ILE A 160 -15.31 -17.40 10.31
N GLN A 161 -14.14 -17.69 10.86
CA GLN A 161 -13.00 -16.79 10.81
C GLN A 161 -12.46 -16.61 9.39
N SER A 162 -12.42 -17.68 8.59
CA SER A 162 -12.01 -17.63 7.20
C SER A 162 -13.01 -16.85 6.35
N THR A 163 -14.31 -17.09 6.56
CA THR A 163 -15.39 -16.38 5.85
C THR A 163 -15.39 -14.90 6.20
N ALA A 164 -15.29 -14.55 7.50
CA ALA A 164 -15.25 -13.15 7.94
C ALA A 164 -14.05 -12.39 7.34
N ARG A 165 -12.88 -13.03 7.25
CA ARG A 165 -11.71 -12.44 6.55
C ARG A 165 -11.95 -12.31 5.05
N GLY A 166 -12.55 -13.31 4.41
CA GLY A 166 -12.90 -13.25 2.99
C GLY A 166 -13.83 -12.08 2.69
N VAL A 167 -14.87 -11.90 3.48
CA VAL A 167 -15.80 -10.76 3.36
C VAL A 167 -15.08 -9.44 3.60
N LEU A 168 -14.21 -9.34 4.61
CA LEU A 168 -13.43 -8.14 4.88
C LEU A 168 -12.55 -7.75 3.69
N TYR A 169 -11.85 -8.72 3.08
CA TYR A 169 -11.00 -8.44 1.91
C TYR A 169 -11.81 -8.00 0.69
N VAL A 170 -12.99 -8.58 0.48
CA VAL A 170 -13.90 -8.15 -0.59
C VAL A 170 -14.38 -6.71 -0.34
N LEU A 171 -14.76 -6.37 0.88
CA LEU A 171 -15.16 -5.00 1.23
C LEU A 171 -14.02 -4.00 1.05
N VAL A 172 -12.81 -4.34 1.49
CA VAL A 172 -11.61 -3.51 1.28
C VAL A 172 -11.34 -3.32 -0.21
N LEU A 173 -11.45 -4.37 -1.02
CA LEU A 173 -11.28 -4.30 -2.47
C LEU A 173 -12.30 -3.34 -3.10
N PHE A 174 -13.58 -3.48 -2.77
CA PHE A 174 -14.62 -2.58 -3.29
C PHE A 174 -14.41 -1.14 -2.85
N ALA A 175 -14.03 -0.90 -1.60
CA ALA A 175 -13.73 0.44 -1.10
C ALA A 175 -12.53 1.07 -1.84
N VAL A 176 -11.49 0.29 -2.14
CA VAL A 176 -10.35 0.76 -2.96
C VAL A 176 -10.81 1.06 -4.38
N LEU A 177 -11.58 0.19 -5.03
CA LEU A 177 -12.12 0.45 -6.37
C LEU A 177 -12.96 1.73 -6.41
N GLN A 178 -13.79 1.96 -5.39
CA GLN A 178 -14.59 3.18 -5.28
C GLN A 178 -13.73 4.44 -5.07
N ALA A 179 -12.57 4.33 -4.44
CA ALA A 179 -11.64 5.46 -4.30
C ALA A 179 -10.98 5.87 -5.63
N TRP A 180 -10.95 4.97 -6.61
CA TRP A 180 -10.37 5.18 -7.95
C TRP A 180 -11.40 5.42 -9.04
N GLY A 181 -12.68 5.43 -8.77
CA GLY A 181 -13.74 5.67 -9.75
C GLY A 181 -15.10 5.59 -9.20
#